data_258d8e7146068f44e3ec974f94e1d0ff
#
_entry.id   258d8e7146068f44e3ec974f94e1d0ff
#
_cell.length_a   1.000
_cell.length_b   1.000
_cell.length_c   1.000
_cell.angle_alpha   90.00
_cell.angle_beta   90.00
_cell.angle_gamma   90.00
#
_symmetry.space_group_name_H-M   'P 1'
#
loop_
_entity.id
_entity.type
_entity.pdbx_description
1 polymer ?
#
loop_
_entity_poly.entity_id
_entity_poly.type
_entity_poly.pdbx_seq_one_letter_code
_entity_poly.pdbx_strand_id
1 'polypeptide(L)'
;MISSITKENLINFKRPKFELKIRDIKDIKGDFVLTEEAKKRLQKIKNFFDSRIPVLLEGPTGTSKTKTIQVLCHVFKKKLIRFHLSSETNIGDLIGRVVSGGEDSWSSFRFVPGPFTEAFSKGYVLLLEEVNLGQNSVLQCMETSLDTGEINQDVPRYGIIKAKMHPDFIIVATQNPKIEGFTNQRGELSQKFLSRFTVVEFPTVEIDELRIIAKGIAEKNNYKMDDIVRKISDFHYQWIYKEEDSKSTKRGFTLRDINATIKAISNGEAPSDAVICFYGSRYKGKEFNHLLEILKTKYEGLYKNLNLIPKLPYDFPKCYSNYSLKKTFYFANIAKRHDRHLLIVGKEGSGVTQVAKWLSWYFTPEKKRKENFLFIVSPETTVSDMFGKFTPKGDASNFSSGITEWRNGPLTLTIKNGYSGVFDNISYAPAKVIESLNALLDPKDTEEDYYFEIPQNTVEPRVKIHKDFLFVATCSLSQMEKLSPAFLNRFTVINLEDQLEGATEKEEKEAIRHIIESG
;
A
#
# COMPACT_ATOMS: atom_id res chain seq x y z
N MET A 1 -17.71 47.78 -2.93
CA MET A 1 -18.84 47.42 -3.80
C MET A 1 -18.89 45.89 -3.88
N ILE A 2 -19.72 45.28 -3.05
CA ILE A 2 -19.98 43.85 -3.08
C ILE A 2 -21.22 43.70 -3.95
N SER A 3 -21.04 43.38 -5.23
CA SER A 3 -22.16 43.12 -6.12
C SER A 3 -22.79 41.77 -5.75
N SER A 4 -24.05 41.83 -5.40
CA SER A 4 -24.99 40.75 -5.11
C SER A 4 -24.92 39.68 -6.22
N ILE A 5 -24.36 38.51 -5.89
CA ILE A 5 -24.57 37.30 -6.67
C ILE A 5 -25.96 36.79 -6.29
N THR A 6 -26.97 37.08 -7.10
CA THR A 6 -28.32 36.56 -6.94
C THR A 6 -28.35 35.05 -7.21
N LYS A 7 -29.25 34.33 -6.49
CA LYS A 7 -29.48 32.89 -6.66
C LYS A 7 -29.73 32.47 -8.11
N GLU A 8 -30.21 33.35 -8.96
CA GLU A 8 -30.45 33.10 -10.39
C GLU A 8 -29.17 32.93 -11.23
N ASN A 9 -28.03 33.52 -10.82
CA ASN A 9 -26.76 33.36 -11.50
C ASN A 9 -26.07 32.02 -11.22
N LEU A 10 -26.50 31.29 -10.19
CA LEU A 10 -26.02 29.94 -9.88
C LEU A 10 -26.67 28.84 -10.74
N ILE A 11 -27.84 29.12 -11.32
CA ILE A 11 -28.62 28.12 -12.08
C ILE A 11 -28.16 27.97 -13.54
N ASN A 12 -27.45 28.95 -14.09
CA ASN A 12 -27.07 28.98 -15.51
C ASN A 12 -25.61 28.67 -15.82
N PHE A 13 -24.79 28.30 -14.84
CA PHE A 13 -23.46 27.78 -15.13
C PHE A 13 -23.61 26.35 -15.69
N LYS A 14 -23.73 26.20 -17.02
CA LYS A 14 -23.54 24.91 -17.71
C LYS A 14 -22.11 24.44 -17.41
N ARG A 15 -21.95 23.70 -16.33
CA ARG A 15 -20.67 23.06 -16.00
C ARG A 15 -20.33 22.08 -17.13
N PRO A 16 -19.11 22.06 -17.63
CA PRO A 16 -18.71 21.09 -18.63
C PRO A 16 -18.90 19.68 -18.05
N LYS A 17 -19.69 18.86 -18.73
CA LYS A 17 -19.83 17.44 -18.37
C LYS A 17 -18.58 16.70 -18.79
N PHE A 18 -18.15 15.76 -17.97
CA PHE A 18 -17.04 14.89 -18.30
C PHE A 18 -17.45 13.93 -19.43
N GLU A 19 -16.63 13.79 -20.45
CA GLU A 19 -16.86 12.82 -21.53
C GLU A 19 -16.03 11.55 -21.25
N LEU A 20 -16.72 10.42 -21.08
CA LEU A 20 -16.10 9.13 -20.86
C LEU A 20 -16.05 8.34 -22.17
N LYS A 21 -14.92 8.36 -22.85
CA LYS A 21 -14.70 7.57 -24.08
C LYS A 21 -14.00 6.26 -23.72
N ILE A 22 -14.55 5.15 -24.15
CA ILE A 22 -14.01 3.79 -23.88
C ILE A 22 -12.57 3.66 -24.43
N ARG A 23 -12.25 4.29 -25.57
CA ARG A 23 -10.88 4.30 -26.12
C ARG A 23 -9.87 4.90 -25.14
N ASP A 24 -10.22 5.99 -24.45
CA ASP A 24 -9.32 6.68 -23.53
C ASP A 24 -8.99 5.82 -22.30
N ILE A 25 -9.88 4.88 -21.93
CA ILE A 25 -9.66 3.93 -20.84
C ILE A 25 -8.77 2.77 -21.29
N LYS A 26 -8.94 2.30 -22.55
CA LYS A 26 -8.11 1.20 -23.08
C LYS A 26 -6.64 1.58 -23.21
N ASP A 27 -6.36 2.86 -23.46
CA ASP A 27 -5.01 3.38 -23.61
C ASP A 27 -4.30 3.66 -22.27
N ILE A 28 -5.00 3.49 -21.14
CA ILE A 28 -4.40 3.66 -19.82
C ILE A 28 -3.40 2.54 -19.56
N LYS A 29 -2.13 2.92 -19.35
CA LYS A 29 -1.08 2.02 -18.89
C LYS A 29 -1.44 1.51 -17.49
N GLY A 30 -1.20 0.22 -17.24
CA GLY A 30 -1.45 -0.40 -15.95
C GLY A 30 -2.50 -1.51 -16.01
N ASP A 31 -2.78 -2.11 -14.85
CA ASP A 31 -3.50 -3.39 -14.74
C ASP A 31 -5.02 -3.27 -14.71
N PHE A 32 -5.58 -2.10 -15.00
CA PHE A 32 -7.02 -1.93 -15.01
C PHE A 32 -7.64 -2.56 -16.26
N VAL A 33 -8.47 -3.59 -16.06
CA VAL A 33 -9.21 -4.27 -17.13
C VAL A 33 -10.64 -3.76 -17.16
N LEU A 34 -11.12 -3.36 -18.34
CA LEU A 34 -12.43 -2.78 -18.52
C LEU A 34 -13.47 -3.89 -18.76
N THR A 35 -14.01 -4.47 -17.69
CA THR A 35 -15.15 -5.39 -17.73
C THR A 35 -16.48 -4.62 -17.93
N GLU A 36 -17.57 -5.31 -18.24
CA GLU A 36 -18.89 -4.67 -18.33
C GLU A 36 -19.32 -4.08 -16.98
N GLU A 37 -19.03 -4.78 -15.88
CA GLU A 37 -19.31 -4.27 -14.54
C GLU A 37 -18.44 -3.06 -14.19
N ALA A 38 -17.16 -3.06 -14.58
CA ALA A 38 -16.29 -1.90 -14.43
C ALA A 38 -16.81 -0.70 -15.23
N LYS A 39 -17.32 -0.90 -16.47
CA LYS A 39 -17.93 0.17 -17.27
C LYS A 39 -19.15 0.78 -16.59
N LYS A 40 -20.05 -0.07 -16.05
CA LYS A 40 -21.24 0.41 -15.32
C LYS A 40 -20.84 1.25 -14.10
N ARG A 41 -19.86 0.79 -13.31
CA ARG A 41 -19.34 1.52 -12.14
C ARG A 41 -18.71 2.86 -12.54
N LEU A 42 -17.85 2.85 -13.56
CA LEU A 42 -17.22 4.07 -14.08
C LEU A 42 -18.27 5.09 -14.54
N GLN A 43 -19.29 4.65 -15.29
CA GLN A 43 -20.37 5.53 -15.76
C GLN A 43 -21.20 6.10 -14.59
N LYS A 44 -21.49 5.26 -13.58
CA LYS A 44 -22.20 5.70 -12.37
C LYS A 44 -21.42 6.77 -11.63
N ILE A 45 -20.12 6.54 -11.37
CA ILE A 45 -19.26 7.49 -10.67
C ILE A 45 -19.06 8.77 -11.49
N LYS A 46 -18.90 8.65 -12.81
CA LYS A 46 -18.84 9.80 -13.72
C LYS A 46 -20.05 10.71 -13.57
N ASN A 47 -21.27 10.16 -13.50
CA ASN A 47 -22.49 10.95 -13.32
C ASN A 47 -22.48 11.73 -11.98
N PHE A 48 -21.94 11.15 -10.92
CA PHE A 48 -21.75 11.84 -9.64
C PHE A 48 -20.67 12.93 -9.74
N PHE A 49 -19.60 12.69 -10.49
CA PHE A 49 -18.57 13.69 -10.78
C PHE A 49 -19.14 14.90 -11.52
N ASP A 50 -19.97 14.67 -12.54
CA ASP A 50 -20.66 15.75 -13.27
C ASP A 50 -21.53 16.61 -12.34
N SER A 51 -22.18 15.98 -11.37
CA SER A 51 -23.08 16.63 -10.42
C SER A 51 -22.37 17.16 -9.16
N ARG A 52 -21.06 16.89 -9.01
CA ARG A 52 -20.28 17.21 -7.79
C ARG A 52 -20.85 16.58 -6.51
N ILE A 53 -21.46 15.42 -6.64
CA ILE A 53 -21.99 14.66 -5.51
C ILE A 53 -20.86 13.88 -4.87
N PRO A 54 -20.64 14.00 -3.56
CA PRO A 54 -19.68 13.17 -2.82
C PRO A 54 -19.98 11.68 -2.96
N VAL A 55 -18.94 10.86 -3.18
CA VAL A 55 -19.10 9.42 -3.43
C VAL A 55 -18.36 8.62 -2.38
N LEU A 56 -19.05 7.63 -1.79
CA LEU A 56 -18.45 6.63 -0.92
C LEU A 56 -18.37 5.29 -1.65
N LEU A 57 -17.16 4.79 -1.86
CA LEU A 57 -16.92 3.48 -2.46
C LEU A 57 -16.82 2.44 -1.34
N GLU A 58 -17.73 1.51 -1.30
CA GLU A 58 -17.80 0.48 -0.28
C GLU A 58 -17.54 -0.91 -0.88
N GLY A 59 -16.68 -1.70 -0.25
CA GLY A 59 -16.41 -3.06 -0.67
C GLY A 59 -15.11 -3.62 -0.10
N PRO A 60 -14.87 -4.92 -0.25
CA PRO A 60 -13.65 -5.58 0.26
C PRO A 60 -12.36 -4.99 -0.31
N THR A 61 -11.26 -5.26 0.38
CA THR A 61 -9.92 -4.88 -0.12
C THR A 61 -9.64 -5.59 -1.45
N GLY A 62 -9.01 -4.86 -2.39
CA GLY A 62 -8.60 -5.44 -3.67
C GLY A 62 -9.68 -5.42 -4.76
N THR A 63 -10.86 -4.86 -4.53
CA THR A 63 -11.94 -4.73 -5.53
C THR A 63 -11.76 -3.54 -6.48
N SER A 64 -10.56 -3.00 -6.61
CA SER A 64 -10.19 -1.90 -7.54
C SER A 64 -10.85 -0.55 -7.27
N LYS A 65 -11.32 -0.26 -6.05
CA LYS A 65 -11.93 1.04 -5.68
C LYS A 65 -11.04 2.23 -6.02
N THR A 66 -9.84 2.27 -5.46
CA THR A 66 -8.85 3.33 -5.70
C THR A 66 -8.46 3.43 -7.17
N LYS A 67 -8.24 2.29 -7.84
CA LYS A 67 -7.86 2.24 -9.25
C LYS A 67 -8.94 2.82 -10.17
N THR A 68 -10.21 2.59 -9.86
CA THR A 68 -11.34 3.16 -10.60
C THR A 68 -11.31 4.70 -10.58
N ILE A 69 -11.01 5.30 -9.43
CA ILE A 69 -10.89 6.77 -9.32
C ILE A 69 -9.65 7.29 -10.05
N GLN A 70 -8.51 6.60 -9.95
CA GLN A 70 -7.30 6.95 -10.70
C GLN A 70 -7.58 6.98 -12.22
N VAL A 71 -8.29 5.97 -12.73
CA VAL A 71 -8.70 5.88 -14.14
C VAL A 71 -9.56 7.09 -14.53
N LEU A 72 -10.59 7.43 -13.75
CA LEU A 72 -11.45 8.57 -14.04
C LEU A 72 -10.68 9.90 -14.00
N CYS A 73 -9.82 10.10 -13.00
CA CYS A 73 -9.00 11.30 -12.91
C CYS A 73 -8.04 11.44 -14.09
N HIS A 74 -7.45 10.33 -14.53
CA HIS A 74 -6.59 10.33 -15.72
C HIS A 74 -7.37 10.71 -16.98
N VAL A 75 -8.51 10.07 -17.24
CA VAL A 75 -9.36 10.36 -18.41
C VAL A 75 -9.85 11.81 -18.40
N PHE A 76 -10.22 12.33 -17.24
CA PHE A 76 -10.74 13.70 -17.12
C PHE A 76 -9.63 14.74 -16.92
N LYS A 77 -8.37 14.34 -16.93
CA LYS A 77 -7.19 15.20 -16.71
C LYS A 77 -7.33 16.03 -15.42
N LYS A 78 -7.87 15.41 -14.37
CA LYS A 78 -8.01 16.02 -13.04
C LYS A 78 -6.88 15.59 -12.14
N LYS A 79 -6.32 16.54 -11.39
CA LYS A 79 -5.34 16.21 -10.35
C LYS A 79 -6.04 15.45 -9.22
N LEU A 80 -5.47 14.31 -8.83
CA LEU A 80 -5.91 13.47 -7.73
C LEU A 80 -4.99 13.67 -6.54
N ILE A 81 -5.58 14.02 -5.40
CA ILE A 81 -4.88 13.97 -4.11
C ILE A 81 -5.43 12.77 -3.35
N ARG A 82 -4.54 11.86 -2.95
CA ARG A 82 -4.88 10.70 -2.12
C ARG A 82 -4.48 10.97 -0.69
N PHE A 83 -5.38 10.69 0.23
CA PHE A 83 -5.11 10.79 1.66
C PHE A 83 -5.70 9.61 2.41
N HIS A 84 -4.86 8.93 3.18
CA HIS A 84 -5.25 7.77 3.95
C HIS A 84 -5.59 8.18 5.39
N LEU A 85 -6.81 7.89 5.82
CA LEU A 85 -7.26 8.20 7.17
C LEU A 85 -6.87 7.09 8.16
N SER A 86 -6.54 7.48 9.36
CA SER A 86 -6.22 6.60 10.47
C SER A 86 -6.86 7.07 11.77
N SER A 87 -6.86 6.20 12.77
CA SER A 87 -7.29 6.54 14.13
C SER A 87 -6.47 7.66 14.78
N GLU A 88 -5.28 7.94 14.26
CA GLU A 88 -4.36 8.97 14.77
C GLU A 88 -4.32 10.22 13.86
N THR A 89 -5.05 10.21 12.76
CA THR A 89 -5.16 11.38 11.88
C THR A 89 -5.82 12.52 12.62
N ASN A 90 -5.18 13.69 12.65
CA ASN A 90 -5.70 14.88 13.28
C ASN A 90 -6.12 15.94 12.24
N ILE A 91 -6.83 16.97 12.70
CA ILE A 91 -7.33 18.05 11.83
C ILE A 91 -6.17 18.75 11.10
N GLY A 92 -5.02 18.95 11.76
CA GLY A 92 -3.85 19.59 11.15
C GLY A 92 -3.24 18.78 10.00
N ASP A 93 -3.32 17.44 10.04
CA ASP A 93 -2.86 16.60 8.94
C ASP A 93 -3.73 16.77 7.68
N LEU A 94 -5.00 17.08 7.85
CA LEU A 94 -5.99 17.21 6.78
C LEU A 94 -6.12 18.65 6.28
N ILE A 95 -6.27 19.59 7.20
CA ILE A 95 -6.47 21.01 6.89
C ILE A 95 -5.15 21.71 6.60
N GLY A 96 -4.10 21.38 7.34
CA GLY A 96 -2.78 21.99 7.23
C GLY A 96 -2.23 22.46 8.56
N ARG A 97 -1.00 22.84 8.55
CA ARG A 97 -0.24 23.22 9.75
C ARG A 97 0.67 24.41 9.50
N VAL A 98 1.05 25.06 10.58
CA VAL A 98 2.06 26.10 10.58
C VAL A 98 3.44 25.45 10.71
N VAL A 99 4.34 25.83 9.82
CA VAL A 99 5.75 25.43 9.85
C VAL A 99 6.64 26.66 9.98
N SER A 100 7.82 26.51 10.57
CA SER A 100 8.80 27.60 10.57
C SER A 100 9.23 27.92 9.14
N GLY A 101 9.28 29.19 8.80
CA GLY A 101 9.72 29.67 7.50
C GLY A 101 11.22 29.41 7.29
N GLY A 102 11.63 29.25 6.02
CA GLY A 102 12.99 28.90 5.64
C GLY A 102 14.03 29.99 5.92
N GLU A 103 15.21 29.82 5.33
CA GLU A 103 16.54 30.39 5.64
C GLU A 103 16.65 31.89 5.90
N ASP A 104 15.66 32.74 5.55
CA ASP A 104 15.84 34.19 5.47
C ASP A 104 15.23 35.03 6.61
N SER A 105 14.51 34.46 7.58
CA SER A 105 14.02 35.27 8.71
C SER A 105 13.71 34.49 9.99
N TRP A 106 14.19 34.96 11.09
CA TRP A 106 14.05 34.44 12.46
C TRP A 106 12.61 34.35 13.00
N SER A 107 11.62 34.88 12.27
CA SER A 107 10.25 35.05 12.78
C SER A 107 9.14 34.65 11.80
N SER A 108 9.44 34.07 10.64
CA SER A 108 8.38 33.74 9.69
C SER A 108 7.84 32.34 9.88
N PHE A 109 6.63 32.26 10.41
CA PHE A 109 5.80 31.07 10.33
C PHE A 109 4.96 31.14 9.05
N ARG A 110 4.88 30.02 8.31
CA ARG A 110 3.98 29.91 7.16
C ARG A 110 2.99 28.78 7.36
N PHE A 111 1.78 28.99 6.91
CA PHE A 111 0.79 27.93 6.83
C PHE A 111 1.03 27.10 5.57
N VAL A 112 1.12 25.78 5.76
CA VAL A 112 1.16 24.79 4.67
C VAL A 112 -0.19 24.11 4.61
N PRO A 113 -0.97 24.30 3.52
CA PRO A 113 -2.25 23.64 3.35
C PRO A 113 -2.10 22.13 3.38
N GLY A 114 -2.99 21.46 4.08
CA GLY A 114 -3.12 20.01 4.02
C GLY A 114 -3.87 19.55 2.76
N PRO A 115 -3.92 18.24 2.53
CA PRO A 115 -4.50 17.65 1.32
C PRO A 115 -5.97 18.04 1.09
N PHE A 116 -6.76 18.18 2.15
CA PHE A 116 -8.15 18.62 2.03
C PHE A 116 -8.22 20.09 1.60
N THR A 117 -7.52 20.97 2.28
CA THR A 117 -7.52 22.42 1.95
C THR A 117 -6.99 22.67 0.54
N GLU A 118 -5.95 21.96 0.13
CA GLU A 118 -5.41 22.08 -1.22
C GLU A 118 -6.41 21.63 -2.28
N ALA A 119 -6.99 20.44 -2.14
CA ALA A 119 -7.98 19.94 -3.08
C ALA A 119 -9.22 20.83 -3.14
N PHE A 120 -9.73 21.21 -1.97
CA PHE A 120 -10.92 22.03 -1.78
C PHE A 120 -10.81 23.40 -2.46
N SER A 121 -9.68 24.08 -2.29
CA SER A 121 -9.47 25.42 -2.82
C SER A 121 -9.04 25.44 -4.30
N LYS A 122 -8.38 24.39 -4.81
CA LYS A 122 -7.87 24.33 -6.17
C LYS A 122 -8.74 23.53 -7.15
N GLY A 123 -9.84 22.92 -6.67
CA GLY A 123 -10.75 22.15 -7.52
C GLY A 123 -10.21 20.80 -7.97
N TYR A 124 -9.39 20.15 -7.13
CA TYR A 124 -8.87 18.83 -7.39
C TYR A 124 -9.83 17.74 -6.92
N VAL A 125 -9.56 16.51 -7.30
CA VAL A 125 -10.26 15.35 -6.74
C VAL A 125 -9.51 14.92 -5.47
N LEU A 126 -10.22 14.85 -4.35
CA LEU A 126 -9.71 14.30 -3.11
C LEU A 126 -10.23 12.88 -2.92
N LEU A 127 -9.34 11.92 -2.79
CA LEU A 127 -9.66 10.54 -2.44
C LEU A 127 -9.23 10.28 -0.99
N LEU A 128 -10.22 10.10 -0.13
CA LEU A 128 -10.03 9.70 1.26
C LEU A 128 -10.10 8.17 1.37
N GLU A 129 -8.98 7.55 1.67
CA GLU A 129 -8.93 6.08 1.81
C GLU A 129 -9.17 5.68 3.28
N GLU A 130 -9.91 4.57 3.47
CA GLU A 130 -10.27 4.00 4.78
C GLU A 130 -10.97 5.01 5.71
N VAL A 131 -11.96 5.73 5.19
CA VAL A 131 -12.62 6.82 5.93
C VAL A 131 -13.21 6.40 7.29
N ASN A 132 -13.56 5.13 7.43
CA ASN A 132 -14.07 4.54 8.67
C ASN A 132 -13.01 4.33 9.77
N LEU A 133 -11.73 4.63 9.48
CA LEU A 133 -10.65 4.68 10.47
C LEU A 133 -10.45 6.10 11.02
N GLY A 134 -11.03 7.12 10.39
CA GLY A 134 -10.84 8.50 10.77
C GLY A 134 -11.50 8.86 12.11
N GLN A 135 -10.87 9.74 12.87
CA GLN A 135 -11.45 10.29 14.10
C GLN A 135 -12.70 11.12 13.81
N ASN A 136 -13.68 11.07 14.70
CA ASN A 136 -14.93 11.84 14.56
C ASN A 136 -14.69 13.35 14.43
N SER A 137 -13.70 13.91 15.11
CA SER A 137 -13.34 15.33 15.03
C SER A 137 -12.88 15.74 13.63
N VAL A 138 -12.11 14.87 12.97
CA VAL A 138 -11.63 15.07 11.59
C VAL A 138 -12.80 15.00 10.61
N LEU A 139 -13.66 14.00 10.76
CA LEU A 139 -14.85 13.83 9.92
C LEU A 139 -15.82 15.02 10.07
N GLN A 140 -16.06 15.49 11.28
CA GLN A 140 -16.92 16.66 11.56
C GLN A 140 -16.35 17.96 10.95
N CYS A 141 -15.03 18.16 10.98
CA CYS A 141 -14.41 19.30 10.35
C CYS A 141 -14.66 19.32 8.84
N MET A 142 -14.54 18.17 8.18
CA MET A 142 -14.87 18.01 6.75
C MET A 142 -16.36 18.23 6.48
N GLU A 143 -17.23 17.63 7.30
CA GLU A 143 -18.69 17.81 7.20
C GLU A 143 -19.07 19.29 7.17
N THR A 144 -18.57 20.05 8.14
CA THR A 144 -18.85 21.48 8.26
C THR A 144 -18.39 22.22 7.01
N SER A 145 -17.19 21.92 6.52
CA SER A 145 -16.64 22.58 5.34
C SER A 145 -17.42 22.24 4.06
N LEU A 146 -17.91 21.01 3.92
CA LEU A 146 -18.74 20.60 2.78
C LEU A 146 -20.12 21.27 2.82
N ASP A 147 -20.71 21.43 4.01
CA ASP A 147 -22.03 22.06 4.18
C ASP A 147 -21.97 23.57 3.92
N THR A 148 -20.94 24.24 4.41
CA THR A 148 -20.83 25.70 4.31
C THR A 148 -20.17 26.16 2.99
N GLY A 149 -19.45 25.27 2.32
CA GLY A 149 -18.61 25.63 1.17
C GLY A 149 -17.37 26.44 1.56
N GLU A 150 -17.03 26.47 2.85
CA GLU A 150 -15.89 27.23 3.38
C GLU A 150 -15.15 26.44 4.45
N ILE A 151 -13.83 26.53 4.44
CA ILE A 151 -12.98 26.13 5.55
C ILE A 151 -12.74 27.36 6.41
N ASN A 152 -13.11 27.29 7.70
CA ASN A 152 -12.81 28.29 8.70
C ASN A 152 -12.19 27.57 9.90
N GLN A 153 -10.85 27.52 9.94
CA GLN A 153 -10.11 26.81 10.97
C GLN A 153 -9.20 27.76 11.73
N ASP A 154 -9.39 27.84 13.04
CA ASP A 154 -8.42 28.53 13.89
C ASP A 154 -7.17 27.67 14.06
N VAL A 155 -6.03 28.25 13.68
CA VAL A 155 -4.72 27.62 13.84
C VAL A 155 -3.94 28.40 14.89
N PRO A 156 -3.62 27.78 16.02
CA PRO A 156 -2.95 28.45 17.13
C PRO A 156 -1.70 29.21 16.67
N ARG A 157 -1.55 30.46 17.13
CA ARG A 157 -0.45 31.38 16.81
C ARG A 157 -0.37 31.88 15.36
N TYR A 158 -1.27 31.44 14.48
CA TYR A 158 -1.32 31.89 13.08
C TYR A 158 -2.60 32.66 12.75
N GLY A 159 -3.70 32.30 13.42
CA GLY A 159 -5.02 32.88 13.21
C GLY A 159 -5.95 32.01 12.38
N ILE A 160 -7.05 32.59 11.90
CA ILE A 160 -8.09 31.85 11.19
C ILE A 160 -7.70 31.63 9.73
N ILE A 161 -7.56 30.38 9.35
CA ILE A 161 -7.41 29.97 7.95
C ILE A 161 -8.78 29.96 7.30
N LYS A 162 -8.90 30.68 6.19
CA LYS A 162 -10.13 30.70 5.38
C LYS A 162 -9.86 30.22 3.97
N ALA A 163 -10.63 29.26 3.49
CA ALA A 163 -10.60 28.82 2.12
C ALA A 163 -12.02 28.58 1.60
N LYS A 164 -12.30 28.94 0.35
CA LYS A 164 -13.58 28.70 -0.30
C LYS A 164 -13.52 27.47 -1.20
N MET A 165 -14.62 26.74 -1.23
CA MET A 165 -14.76 25.57 -2.09
C MET A 165 -14.71 25.97 -3.57
N HIS A 166 -13.77 25.40 -4.29
CA HIS A 166 -13.71 25.57 -5.73
C HIS A 166 -14.87 24.81 -6.40
N PRO A 167 -15.53 25.38 -7.44
CA PRO A 167 -16.66 24.74 -8.11
C PRO A 167 -16.35 23.36 -8.70
N ASP A 168 -15.09 23.09 -9.02
CA ASP A 168 -14.61 21.83 -9.57
C ASP A 168 -14.13 20.81 -8.53
N PHE A 169 -14.20 21.13 -7.26
CA PHE A 169 -13.84 20.21 -6.19
C PHE A 169 -14.73 18.97 -6.18
N ILE A 170 -14.10 17.82 -6.07
CA ILE A 170 -14.77 16.52 -5.97
C ILE A 170 -14.15 15.75 -4.82
N ILE A 171 -14.99 15.19 -3.96
CA ILE A 171 -14.56 14.33 -2.87
C ILE A 171 -15.08 12.91 -3.07
N VAL A 172 -14.17 11.94 -2.91
CA VAL A 172 -14.46 10.51 -2.93
C VAL A 172 -13.89 9.91 -1.65
N ALA A 173 -14.66 9.08 -1.00
CA ALA A 173 -14.21 8.31 0.15
C ALA A 173 -14.24 6.81 -0.17
N THR A 174 -13.38 6.03 0.47
CA THR A 174 -13.44 4.57 0.43
C THR A 174 -13.56 4.01 1.82
N GLN A 175 -14.31 2.93 1.94
CA GLN A 175 -14.32 2.11 3.15
C GLN A 175 -14.30 0.62 2.81
N ASN A 176 -13.72 -0.16 3.71
CA ASN A 176 -13.84 -1.61 3.68
C ASN A 176 -14.89 -2.04 4.70
N PRO A 177 -15.73 -3.06 4.39
CA PRO A 177 -16.71 -3.55 5.34
C PRO A 177 -16.02 -4.10 6.61
N LYS A 178 -16.77 -4.15 7.69
CA LYS A 178 -16.32 -4.78 8.94
C LYS A 178 -16.03 -6.26 8.65
N ILE A 179 -14.83 -6.71 8.97
CA ILE A 179 -14.46 -8.13 8.94
C ILE A 179 -14.43 -8.62 10.39
N GLU A 180 -15.11 -9.72 10.68
CA GLU A 180 -15.03 -10.36 11.99
C GLU A 180 -13.56 -10.62 12.37
N GLY A 181 -13.15 -10.19 13.57
CA GLY A 181 -11.77 -10.26 14.06
C GLY A 181 -10.96 -8.96 13.95
N PHE A 182 -11.40 -7.96 13.14
CA PHE A 182 -10.77 -6.63 13.03
C PHE A 182 -11.71 -5.49 13.45
N THR A 183 -12.74 -5.80 14.23
CA THR A 183 -13.81 -4.87 14.60
C THR A 183 -13.37 -3.73 15.51
N ASN A 184 -12.30 -3.92 16.30
CA ASN A 184 -11.92 -2.96 17.34
C ASN A 184 -11.25 -1.68 16.80
N GLN A 185 -10.87 -1.62 15.53
CA GLN A 185 -10.20 -0.46 14.93
C GLN A 185 -11.08 0.32 13.94
N ARG A 186 -12.24 -0.24 13.53
CA ARG A 186 -13.11 0.40 12.52
C ARG A 186 -14.34 0.98 13.17
N GLY A 187 -14.40 2.31 13.24
CA GLY A 187 -15.58 3.06 13.68
C GLY A 187 -16.78 2.89 12.74
N GLU A 188 -17.97 3.08 13.26
CA GLU A 188 -19.15 3.31 12.41
C GLU A 188 -19.17 4.78 12.01
N LEU A 189 -19.28 5.02 10.70
CA LEU A 189 -19.48 6.37 10.21
C LEU A 189 -20.84 6.89 10.70
N SER A 190 -20.89 8.14 11.17
CA SER A 190 -22.14 8.75 11.62
C SER A 190 -23.14 8.80 10.47
N GLN A 191 -24.43 8.64 10.78
CA GLN A 191 -25.51 8.80 9.78
C GLN A 191 -25.45 10.19 9.13
N LYS A 192 -25.03 11.19 9.90
CA LYS A 192 -24.82 12.55 9.43
C LYS A 192 -23.72 12.64 8.38
N PHE A 193 -22.60 11.91 8.54
CA PHE A 193 -21.55 11.83 7.53
C PHE A 193 -22.04 11.08 6.30
N LEU A 194 -22.63 9.91 6.48
CA LEU A 194 -23.13 9.06 5.39
C LEU A 194 -24.17 9.77 4.52
N SER A 195 -25.06 10.59 5.10
CA SER A 195 -26.09 11.31 4.35
C SER A 195 -25.55 12.29 3.29
N ARG A 196 -24.27 12.65 3.36
CA ARG A 196 -23.61 13.52 2.37
C ARG A 196 -23.04 12.76 1.18
N PHE A 197 -22.87 11.46 1.33
CA PHE A 197 -22.23 10.64 0.31
C PHE A 197 -23.23 9.72 -0.38
N THR A 198 -23.07 9.54 -1.67
CA THR A 198 -23.77 8.48 -2.38
C THR A 198 -22.90 7.24 -2.42
N VAL A 199 -23.44 6.13 -1.93
CA VAL A 199 -22.72 4.86 -1.85
C VAL A 199 -22.69 4.17 -3.21
N VAL A 200 -21.49 3.74 -3.59
CA VAL A 200 -21.26 2.86 -4.74
C VAL A 200 -20.59 1.59 -4.25
N GLU A 201 -21.31 0.49 -4.39
CA GLU A 201 -20.83 -0.82 -3.95
C GLU A 201 -19.82 -1.42 -4.93
N PHE A 202 -18.80 -2.02 -4.36
CA PHE A 202 -17.78 -2.83 -5.03
C PHE A 202 -17.81 -4.24 -4.43
N PRO A 203 -18.70 -5.11 -4.91
CA PRO A 203 -18.81 -6.48 -4.40
C PRO A 203 -17.54 -7.29 -4.71
N THR A 204 -17.46 -8.47 -4.11
CA THR A 204 -16.47 -9.48 -4.48
C THR A 204 -16.62 -9.86 -5.94
N VAL A 205 -15.50 -10.10 -6.60
CA VAL A 205 -15.47 -10.41 -8.03
C VAL A 205 -15.90 -11.86 -8.24
N GLU A 206 -16.92 -12.08 -9.06
CA GLU A 206 -17.38 -13.42 -9.45
C GLU A 206 -16.39 -14.09 -10.42
N ILE A 207 -16.46 -15.43 -10.51
CA ILE A 207 -15.47 -16.23 -11.25
C ILE A 207 -15.37 -15.83 -12.71
N ASP A 208 -16.48 -15.51 -13.37
CA ASP A 208 -16.49 -15.15 -14.79
C ASP A 208 -15.89 -13.76 -15.03
N GLU A 209 -16.18 -12.79 -14.15
CA GLU A 209 -15.51 -11.48 -14.20
C GLU A 209 -14.02 -11.62 -13.87
N LEU A 210 -13.65 -12.47 -12.93
CA LEU A 210 -12.27 -12.75 -12.56
C LEU A 210 -11.45 -13.30 -13.73
N ARG A 211 -12.02 -14.25 -14.49
CA ARG A 211 -11.40 -14.80 -15.71
C ARG A 211 -11.19 -13.72 -16.78
N ILE A 212 -12.17 -12.82 -16.97
CA ILE A 212 -12.03 -11.68 -17.91
C ILE A 212 -10.91 -10.75 -17.45
N ILE A 213 -10.85 -10.42 -16.15
CA ILE A 213 -9.79 -9.59 -15.58
C ILE A 213 -8.43 -10.23 -15.80
N ALA A 214 -8.28 -11.49 -15.43
CA ALA A 214 -7.02 -12.23 -15.56
C ALA A 214 -6.56 -12.30 -17.02
N LYS A 215 -7.47 -12.60 -17.96
CA LYS A 215 -7.20 -12.60 -19.39
C LYS A 215 -6.77 -11.21 -19.90
N GLY A 216 -7.47 -10.16 -19.50
CA GLY A 216 -7.10 -8.79 -19.89
C GLY A 216 -5.74 -8.35 -19.34
N ILE A 217 -5.37 -8.80 -18.13
CA ILE A 217 -4.02 -8.58 -17.59
C ILE A 217 -2.98 -9.33 -18.42
N ALA A 218 -3.24 -10.59 -18.77
CA ALA A 218 -2.35 -11.41 -19.60
C ALA A 218 -2.13 -10.78 -20.99
N GLU A 219 -3.20 -10.35 -21.65
CA GLU A 219 -3.15 -9.67 -22.94
C GLU A 219 -2.32 -8.38 -22.90
N LYS A 220 -2.50 -7.55 -21.86
CA LYS A 220 -1.71 -6.32 -21.65
C LYS A 220 -0.22 -6.60 -21.45
N ASN A 221 0.12 -7.75 -20.92
CA ASN A 221 1.51 -8.18 -20.71
C ASN A 221 1.99 -9.12 -21.84
N ASN A 222 1.29 -9.18 -22.96
CA ASN A 222 1.63 -10.00 -24.14
C ASN A 222 1.73 -11.52 -23.88
N TYR A 223 1.00 -12.01 -22.87
CA TYR A 223 0.97 -13.43 -22.54
C TYR A 223 -0.25 -14.11 -23.18
N LYS A 224 0.00 -15.19 -23.95
CA LYS A 224 -1.02 -15.80 -24.83
C LYS A 224 -1.51 -17.19 -24.39
N MET A 225 -1.07 -17.73 -23.26
CA MET A 225 -1.50 -19.06 -22.80
C MET A 225 -2.81 -18.98 -22.00
N ASP A 226 -3.94 -18.87 -22.67
CA ASP A 226 -5.28 -18.71 -22.08
C ASP A 226 -5.63 -19.84 -21.08
N ASP A 227 -5.19 -21.09 -21.32
CA ASP A 227 -5.46 -22.21 -20.42
C ASP A 227 -4.78 -22.04 -19.05
N ILE A 228 -3.53 -21.59 -19.01
CA ILE A 228 -2.81 -21.32 -17.76
C ILE A 228 -3.46 -20.16 -17.00
N VAL A 229 -3.83 -19.09 -17.71
CA VAL A 229 -4.50 -17.93 -17.10
C VAL A 229 -5.84 -18.32 -16.49
N ARG A 230 -6.60 -19.16 -17.18
CA ARG A 230 -7.86 -19.71 -16.68
C ARG A 230 -7.65 -20.57 -15.44
N LYS A 231 -6.68 -21.49 -15.46
CA LYS A 231 -6.35 -22.33 -14.30
C LYS A 231 -5.94 -21.50 -13.08
N ILE A 232 -5.17 -20.42 -13.26
CA ILE A 232 -4.80 -19.51 -12.17
C ILE A 232 -6.04 -18.82 -11.61
N SER A 233 -6.95 -18.37 -12.46
CA SER A 233 -8.19 -17.71 -12.02
C SER A 233 -9.09 -18.66 -11.24
N ASP A 234 -9.25 -19.88 -11.74
CA ASP A 234 -10.07 -20.92 -11.11
C ASP A 234 -9.46 -21.35 -9.76
N PHE A 235 -8.13 -21.50 -9.71
CA PHE A 235 -7.41 -21.79 -8.48
C PHE A 235 -7.58 -20.65 -7.46
N HIS A 236 -7.38 -19.38 -7.86
CA HIS A 236 -7.56 -18.23 -6.98
C HIS A 236 -8.97 -18.18 -6.39
N TYR A 237 -10.00 -18.34 -7.25
CA TYR A 237 -11.39 -18.32 -6.80
C TYR A 237 -11.72 -19.46 -5.86
N GLN A 238 -11.30 -20.69 -6.18
CA GLN A 238 -11.52 -21.86 -5.35
C GLN A 238 -10.80 -21.71 -4.00
N TRP A 239 -9.55 -21.29 -4.02
CA TRP A 239 -8.71 -21.15 -2.83
C TRP A 239 -9.24 -20.11 -1.84
N ILE A 240 -9.80 -19.01 -2.35
CA ILE A 240 -10.28 -17.91 -1.50
C ILE A 240 -11.72 -18.11 -1.03
N TYR A 241 -12.59 -18.60 -1.91
CA TYR A 241 -14.04 -18.55 -1.65
C TYR A 241 -14.68 -19.91 -1.35
N LYS A 242 -14.05 -21.02 -1.69
CA LYS A 242 -14.67 -22.35 -1.59
C LYS A 242 -13.97 -23.34 -0.67
N GLU A 243 -12.71 -23.13 -0.30
CA GLU A 243 -12.03 -24.01 0.63
C GLU A 243 -12.51 -23.72 2.06
N GLU A 244 -13.32 -24.66 2.63
CA GLU A 244 -14.01 -24.47 3.92
C GLU A 244 -13.10 -24.62 5.16
N ASP A 245 -11.94 -25.24 5.04
CA ASP A 245 -11.20 -25.80 6.19
C ASP A 245 -10.29 -24.84 6.94
N SER A 246 -10.23 -23.54 6.61
CA SER A 246 -9.39 -22.67 7.41
C SER A 246 -9.85 -21.23 7.51
N LYS A 247 -10.57 -20.91 8.57
CA LYS A 247 -10.78 -19.52 9.01
C LYS A 247 -9.45 -18.76 9.22
N SER A 248 -8.34 -19.47 9.39
CA SER A 248 -7.00 -18.92 9.57
C SER A 248 -6.27 -18.61 8.26
N THR A 249 -6.61 -19.26 7.15
CA THR A 249 -5.88 -19.22 5.88
C THR A 249 -6.46 -18.23 4.85
N LYS A 250 -7.68 -17.75 5.02
CA LYS A 250 -8.30 -16.71 4.16
C LYS A 250 -7.61 -15.34 4.26
N ARG A 251 -6.36 -15.29 4.76
CA ARG A 251 -5.64 -14.07 5.07
C ARG A 251 -5.18 -13.36 3.82
N GLY A 252 -6.08 -12.53 3.28
CA GLY A 252 -5.66 -11.38 2.52
C GLY A 252 -5.29 -11.60 1.05
N PHE A 253 -5.66 -12.70 0.39
CA PHE A 253 -5.51 -12.81 -1.06
C PHE A 253 -6.51 -11.92 -1.80
N THR A 254 -6.05 -11.28 -2.87
CA THR A 254 -6.84 -10.33 -3.64
C THR A 254 -6.46 -10.38 -5.12
N LEU A 255 -7.13 -9.57 -5.95
CA LEU A 255 -6.74 -9.36 -7.35
C LEU A 255 -5.27 -8.95 -7.53
N ARG A 256 -4.61 -8.41 -6.48
CA ARG A 256 -3.18 -8.07 -6.53
C ARG A 256 -2.31 -9.33 -6.66
N ASP A 257 -2.71 -10.43 -6.05
CA ASP A 257 -1.94 -11.68 -6.09
C ASP A 257 -2.08 -12.36 -7.45
N ILE A 258 -3.29 -12.38 -8.03
CA ILE A 258 -3.49 -12.81 -9.44
C ILE A 258 -2.65 -11.96 -10.40
N ASN A 259 -2.72 -10.65 -10.24
CA ASN A 259 -1.98 -9.72 -11.08
C ASN A 259 -0.47 -9.96 -11.00
N ALA A 260 0.07 -10.07 -9.78
CA ALA A 260 1.49 -10.38 -9.58
C ALA A 260 1.89 -11.72 -10.22
N THR A 261 1.04 -12.74 -10.08
CA THR A 261 1.27 -14.06 -10.67
C THR A 261 1.30 -13.98 -12.20
N ILE A 262 0.32 -13.36 -12.83
CA ILE A 262 0.25 -13.24 -14.29
C ILE A 262 1.41 -12.39 -14.83
N LYS A 263 1.75 -11.28 -14.18
CA LYS A 263 2.92 -10.47 -14.55
C LYS A 263 4.22 -11.26 -14.46
N ALA A 264 4.40 -12.04 -13.40
CA ALA A 264 5.60 -12.85 -13.25
C ALA A 264 5.73 -13.86 -14.40
N ILE A 265 4.64 -14.54 -14.73
CA ILE A 265 4.62 -15.51 -15.83
C ILE A 265 4.86 -14.81 -17.17
N SER A 266 4.27 -13.65 -17.39
CA SER A 266 4.48 -12.85 -18.60
C SER A 266 5.93 -12.39 -18.76
N ASN A 267 6.64 -12.21 -17.66
CA ASN A 267 8.05 -11.84 -17.62
C ASN A 267 8.99 -13.06 -17.64
N GLY A 268 8.45 -14.26 -17.89
CA GLY A 268 9.24 -15.48 -18.12
C GLY A 268 9.38 -16.41 -16.92
N GLU A 269 8.70 -16.15 -15.78
CA GLU A 269 8.65 -17.13 -14.70
C GLU A 269 7.80 -18.35 -15.11
N ALA A 270 8.18 -19.53 -14.64
CA ALA A 270 7.33 -20.69 -14.82
C ALA A 270 6.02 -20.52 -14.03
N PRO A 271 4.85 -20.92 -14.59
CA PRO A 271 3.55 -20.79 -13.90
C PRO A 271 3.54 -21.39 -12.49
N SER A 272 4.17 -22.53 -12.31
CA SER A 272 4.31 -23.18 -11.00
C SER A 272 5.13 -22.34 -10.01
N ASP A 273 6.20 -21.71 -10.48
CA ASP A 273 7.07 -20.90 -9.63
C ASP A 273 6.37 -19.63 -9.16
N ALA A 274 5.65 -18.97 -10.06
CA ALA A 274 4.86 -17.78 -9.74
C ALA A 274 3.72 -18.09 -8.76
N VAL A 275 2.95 -19.15 -9.01
CA VAL A 275 1.83 -19.55 -8.12
C VAL A 275 2.36 -19.94 -6.74
N ILE A 276 3.40 -20.77 -6.66
CA ILE A 276 3.96 -21.20 -5.37
C ILE A 276 4.59 -20.01 -4.63
N CYS A 277 5.21 -19.05 -5.34
CA CYS A 277 5.75 -17.86 -4.71
C CYS A 277 4.64 -16.97 -4.11
N PHE A 278 3.65 -16.58 -4.90
CA PHE A 278 2.67 -15.58 -4.44
C PHE A 278 1.56 -16.15 -3.56
N TYR A 279 1.28 -17.45 -3.66
CA TYR A 279 0.29 -18.12 -2.80
C TYR A 279 0.95 -18.99 -1.73
N GLY A 280 1.93 -19.81 -2.10
CA GLY A 280 2.54 -20.78 -1.20
C GLY A 280 3.45 -20.17 -0.13
N SER A 281 4.09 -19.03 -0.39
CA SER A 281 5.02 -18.39 0.56
C SER A 281 4.38 -18.03 1.90
N ARG A 282 3.06 -17.85 1.94
CA ARG A 282 2.28 -17.53 3.15
C ARG A 282 2.02 -18.72 4.04
N TYR A 283 2.28 -19.95 3.58
CA TYR A 283 1.96 -21.19 4.26
C TYR A 283 3.20 -21.97 4.66
N LYS A 284 3.07 -22.81 5.68
CA LYS A 284 4.09 -23.74 6.13
C LYS A 284 3.50 -25.09 6.55
N GLY A 285 4.36 -26.09 6.70
CA GLY A 285 3.98 -27.40 7.19
C GLY A 285 2.79 -28.00 6.46
N LYS A 286 1.79 -28.46 7.21
CA LYS A 286 0.59 -29.14 6.67
C LYS A 286 -0.20 -28.29 5.69
N GLU A 287 -0.35 -26.98 5.95
CA GLU A 287 -1.11 -26.07 5.07
C GLU A 287 -0.42 -25.90 3.73
N PHE A 288 0.90 -25.77 3.74
CA PHE A 288 1.68 -25.69 2.52
C PHE A 288 1.60 -26.99 1.70
N ASN A 289 1.70 -28.12 2.36
CA ASN A 289 1.56 -29.43 1.70
C ASN A 289 0.16 -29.62 1.11
N HIS A 290 -0.89 -29.18 1.79
CA HIS A 290 -2.26 -29.22 1.29
C HIS A 290 -2.41 -28.36 0.01
N LEU A 291 -1.86 -27.14 0.01
CA LEU A 291 -1.84 -26.31 -1.20
C LEU A 291 -1.12 -27.01 -2.36
N LEU A 292 0.04 -27.61 -2.12
CA LEU A 292 0.78 -28.36 -3.13
C LEU A 292 0.00 -29.56 -3.67
N GLU A 293 -0.74 -30.27 -2.81
CA GLU A 293 -1.58 -31.38 -3.21
C GLU A 293 -2.74 -30.94 -4.11
N ILE A 294 -3.40 -29.84 -3.78
CA ILE A 294 -4.45 -29.25 -4.63
C ILE A 294 -3.88 -28.83 -5.99
N LEU A 295 -2.73 -28.17 -6.01
CA LEU A 295 -2.07 -27.78 -7.27
C LEU A 295 -1.72 -29.02 -8.11
N LYS A 296 -1.20 -30.08 -7.48
CA LYS A 296 -0.82 -31.31 -8.15
C LYS A 296 -2.01 -32.07 -8.74
N THR A 297 -3.12 -32.13 -8.00
CA THR A 297 -4.29 -32.96 -8.35
C THR A 297 -5.29 -32.26 -9.25
N LYS A 298 -5.51 -30.95 -9.07
CA LYS A 298 -6.57 -30.21 -9.76
C LYS A 298 -6.05 -29.22 -10.81
N TYR A 299 -4.80 -28.77 -10.70
CA TYR A 299 -4.26 -27.69 -11.55
C TYR A 299 -2.92 -28.08 -12.16
N GLU A 300 -2.96 -29.07 -13.05
CA GLU A 300 -1.77 -29.51 -13.79
C GLU A 300 -1.08 -28.33 -14.51
N GLY A 301 0.24 -28.25 -14.38
CA GLY A 301 1.05 -27.12 -14.89
C GLY A 301 1.26 -25.99 -13.89
N LEU A 302 0.51 -25.93 -12.77
CA LEU A 302 0.75 -24.98 -11.66
C LEU A 302 1.53 -25.59 -10.49
N TYR A 303 1.81 -26.90 -10.54
CA TYR A 303 2.57 -27.61 -9.51
C TYR A 303 4.05 -27.71 -9.85
N LYS A 304 4.90 -27.57 -8.83
CA LYS A 304 6.34 -27.86 -8.91
C LYS A 304 6.80 -28.64 -7.69
N ASN A 305 7.67 -29.59 -7.94
CA ASN A 305 8.38 -30.28 -6.85
C ASN A 305 9.50 -29.37 -6.32
N LEU A 306 9.35 -28.86 -5.10
CA LEU A 306 10.30 -27.92 -4.48
C LEU A 306 11.64 -28.55 -4.10
N ASN A 307 11.79 -29.86 -4.17
CA ASN A 307 13.09 -30.53 -3.98
C ASN A 307 14.12 -30.13 -5.06
N LEU A 308 13.67 -29.47 -6.14
CA LEU A 308 14.49 -28.99 -7.25
C LEU A 308 14.86 -27.50 -7.13
N ILE A 309 14.74 -26.89 -5.96
CA ILE A 309 15.07 -25.48 -5.74
C ILE A 309 16.56 -25.22 -6.01
N PRO A 310 16.91 -24.10 -6.70
CA PRO A 310 18.29 -23.75 -6.99
C PRO A 310 19.18 -23.63 -5.74
N LYS A 311 20.48 -23.84 -5.90
CA LYS A 311 21.46 -23.67 -4.84
C LYS A 311 21.49 -22.22 -4.36
N LEU A 312 21.72 -22.04 -3.05
CA LEU A 312 21.96 -20.72 -2.47
C LEU A 312 23.22 -20.06 -3.05
N PRO A 313 23.27 -18.72 -3.15
CA PRO A 313 24.51 -18.01 -3.46
C PRO A 313 25.64 -18.34 -2.48
N TYR A 314 26.89 -18.23 -2.93
CA TYR A 314 28.08 -18.68 -2.19
C TYR A 314 28.30 -17.93 -0.85
N ASP A 315 27.77 -16.70 -0.73
CA ASP A 315 28.00 -15.80 0.42
C ASP A 315 26.93 -15.92 1.54
N PHE A 316 26.22 -17.03 1.57
CA PHE A 316 25.13 -17.21 2.53
C PHE A 316 25.66 -17.50 3.95
N PRO A 317 25.07 -16.91 5.01
CA PRO A 317 25.42 -17.26 6.38
C PRO A 317 25.20 -18.76 6.65
N LYS A 318 26.27 -19.46 7.05
CA LYS A 318 26.31 -20.93 7.20
C LYS A 318 25.50 -21.48 8.39
N CYS A 319 24.84 -20.59 9.16
CA CYS A 319 24.18 -20.92 10.43
C CYS A 319 22.75 -21.43 10.33
N TYR A 320 22.26 -21.80 9.15
CA TYR A 320 20.86 -22.18 8.95
C TYR A 320 20.68 -23.47 8.17
N SER A 321 19.55 -24.18 8.40
CA SER A 321 19.25 -25.36 7.60
C SER A 321 19.08 -24.98 6.13
N ASN A 322 19.72 -25.74 5.28
CA ASN A 322 19.76 -25.46 3.84
C ASN A 322 18.38 -25.41 3.17
N TYR A 323 17.39 -26.14 3.69
CA TYR A 323 16.07 -26.24 3.06
C TYR A 323 15.20 -25.00 3.27
N SER A 324 14.97 -24.60 4.51
CA SER A 324 14.10 -23.43 4.84
C SER A 324 14.63 -22.16 4.19
N LEU A 325 15.93 -21.99 4.17
CA LEU A 325 16.57 -20.82 3.58
C LEU A 325 16.60 -20.83 2.06
N LYS A 326 16.81 -21.99 1.43
CA LYS A 326 16.68 -22.12 -0.03
C LYS A 326 15.28 -21.72 -0.48
N LYS A 327 14.25 -22.18 0.25
CA LYS A 327 12.86 -21.85 0.00
C LYS A 327 12.60 -20.34 0.20
N THR A 328 13.06 -19.77 1.30
CA THR A 328 12.93 -18.33 1.60
C THR A 328 13.64 -17.49 0.53
N PHE A 329 14.87 -17.83 0.19
CA PHE A 329 15.61 -17.13 -0.84
C PHE A 329 14.94 -17.23 -2.21
N TYR A 330 14.45 -18.40 -2.56
CA TYR A 330 13.72 -18.63 -3.80
C TYR A 330 12.50 -17.73 -3.93
N PHE A 331 11.67 -17.64 -2.90
CA PHE A 331 10.51 -16.75 -2.90
C PHE A 331 10.90 -15.28 -2.92
N ALA A 332 11.89 -14.89 -2.11
CA ALA A 332 12.37 -13.52 -2.06
C ALA A 332 12.95 -13.06 -3.40
N ASN A 333 13.66 -13.94 -4.12
CA ASN A 333 14.24 -13.64 -5.41
C ASN A 333 13.18 -13.43 -6.51
N ILE A 334 12.16 -14.30 -6.54
CA ILE A 334 11.02 -14.11 -7.46
C ILE A 334 10.29 -12.82 -7.11
N ALA A 335 9.97 -12.58 -5.84
CA ALA A 335 9.29 -11.38 -5.39
C ALA A 335 10.06 -10.10 -5.81
N LYS A 336 11.37 -10.05 -5.57
CA LYS A 336 12.22 -8.90 -5.93
C LYS A 336 12.25 -8.65 -7.45
N ARG A 337 12.31 -9.70 -8.27
CA ARG A 337 12.27 -9.56 -9.73
C ARG A 337 10.97 -8.95 -10.25
N HIS A 338 9.91 -9.02 -9.47
CA HIS A 338 8.59 -8.50 -9.81
C HIS A 338 8.15 -7.33 -8.92
N ASP A 339 9.12 -6.55 -8.41
CA ASP A 339 8.93 -5.32 -7.62
C ASP A 339 8.00 -5.49 -6.40
N ARG A 340 8.00 -6.70 -5.81
CA ARG A 340 7.23 -6.98 -4.59
C ARG A 340 8.11 -6.78 -3.36
N HIS A 341 7.56 -6.10 -2.37
CA HIS A 341 8.18 -5.94 -1.06
C HIS A 341 8.11 -7.22 -0.25
N LEU A 342 8.98 -7.37 0.75
CA LEU A 342 9.13 -8.60 1.51
C LEU A 342 8.69 -8.42 2.97
N LEU A 343 7.86 -9.32 3.46
CA LEU A 343 7.56 -9.48 4.87
C LEU A 343 7.97 -10.88 5.33
N ILE A 344 9.03 -10.95 6.13
CA ILE A 344 9.52 -12.22 6.67
C ILE A 344 8.84 -12.45 8.02
N VAL A 345 8.16 -13.58 8.13
CA VAL A 345 7.37 -13.94 9.32
C VAL A 345 7.89 -15.25 9.89
N GLY A 346 8.00 -15.35 11.20
CA GLY A 346 8.40 -16.60 11.86
C GLY A 346 8.12 -16.57 13.35
N LYS A 347 8.41 -17.68 14.03
CA LYS A 347 8.36 -17.73 15.49
C LYS A 347 9.45 -16.85 16.10
N GLU A 348 9.23 -16.34 17.29
CA GLU A 348 10.25 -15.65 18.05
C GLU A 348 11.47 -16.56 18.25
N GLY A 349 12.66 -16.03 18.04
CA GLY A 349 13.91 -16.80 18.10
C GLY A 349 14.24 -17.61 16.83
N SER A 350 13.40 -17.66 15.80
CA SER A 350 13.67 -18.40 14.55
C SER A 350 14.64 -17.70 13.59
N GLY A 351 15.23 -16.57 13.99
CA GLY A 351 16.22 -15.85 13.18
C GLY A 351 15.65 -14.98 12.08
N VAL A 352 14.36 -14.61 12.14
CA VAL A 352 13.65 -13.77 11.15
C VAL A 352 14.42 -12.50 10.82
N THR A 353 14.86 -11.77 11.85
CA THR A 353 15.62 -10.52 11.69
C THR A 353 16.94 -10.76 10.95
N GLN A 354 17.63 -11.85 11.24
CA GLN A 354 18.92 -12.18 10.61
C GLN A 354 18.74 -12.52 9.13
N VAL A 355 17.72 -13.30 8.80
CA VAL A 355 17.37 -13.63 7.41
C VAL A 355 16.97 -12.36 6.64
N ALA A 356 16.16 -11.48 7.24
CA ALA A 356 15.77 -10.22 6.64
C ALA A 356 16.98 -9.30 6.38
N LYS A 357 17.93 -9.20 7.33
CA LYS A 357 19.19 -8.46 7.17
C LYS A 357 20.01 -8.98 6.01
N TRP A 358 20.14 -10.30 5.91
CA TRP A 358 20.87 -10.92 4.83
C TRP A 358 20.20 -10.68 3.46
N LEU A 359 18.87 -10.86 3.36
CA LEU A 359 18.12 -10.58 2.12
C LEU A 359 18.24 -9.12 1.71
N SER A 360 18.11 -8.20 2.65
CA SER A 360 18.28 -6.76 2.42
C SER A 360 19.68 -6.45 1.88
N TRP A 361 20.71 -7.00 2.50
CA TRP A 361 22.09 -6.84 2.05
C TRP A 361 22.32 -7.45 0.67
N TYR A 362 21.81 -8.66 0.42
CA TYR A 362 21.97 -9.37 -0.84
C TYR A 362 21.32 -8.62 -2.02
N PHE A 363 20.09 -8.11 -1.83
CA PHE A 363 19.37 -7.38 -2.87
C PHE A 363 19.80 -5.93 -3.03
N THR A 364 20.58 -5.39 -2.12
CA THR A 364 21.14 -4.04 -2.26
C THR A 364 22.31 -4.07 -3.24
N PRO A 365 22.37 -3.13 -4.21
CA PRO A 365 23.52 -2.99 -5.09
C PRO A 365 24.83 -2.90 -4.31
N GLU A 366 25.87 -3.61 -4.75
CA GLU A 366 27.12 -3.81 -3.99
C GLU A 366 27.74 -2.51 -3.50
N LYS A 367 27.75 -1.46 -4.31
CA LYS A 367 28.28 -0.13 -3.95
C LYS A 367 27.54 0.54 -2.79
N LYS A 368 26.30 0.12 -2.53
CA LYS A 368 25.40 0.70 -1.51
C LYS A 368 25.21 -0.20 -0.28
N ARG A 369 25.81 -1.37 -0.24
CA ARG A 369 25.66 -2.35 0.86
C ARG A 369 26.07 -1.81 2.22
N LYS A 370 27.02 -0.87 2.27
CA LYS A 370 27.47 -0.21 3.51
C LYS A 370 26.40 0.72 4.11
N GLU A 371 25.43 1.14 3.31
CA GLU A 371 24.33 2.02 3.73
C GLU A 371 23.14 1.25 4.28
N ASN A 372 23.15 -0.09 4.21
CA ASN A 372 22.09 -0.91 4.79
C ASN A 372 21.99 -0.71 6.30
N PHE A 373 20.77 -0.66 6.78
CA PHE A 373 20.47 -0.43 8.18
C PHE A 373 19.39 -1.38 8.70
N LEU A 374 19.35 -1.50 10.02
CA LEU A 374 18.27 -2.13 10.75
C LEU A 374 17.53 -1.04 11.53
N PHE A 375 16.26 -0.84 11.23
CA PHE A 375 15.39 0.06 11.97
C PHE A 375 14.42 -0.77 12.83
N ILE A 376 14.58 -0.69 14.15
CA ILE A 376 13.73 -1.39 15.10
C ILE A 376 12.46 -0.57 15.29
N VAL A 377 11.33 -1.15 14.93
CA VAL A 377 10.01 -0.54 15.07
C VAL A 377 9.45 -0.83 16.46
N SER A 378 8.91 0.19 17.10
CA SER A 378 8.31 0.11 18.42
C SER A 378 6.94 0.80 18.46
N PRO A 379 6.14 0.62 19.53
CA PRO A 379 4.89 1.35 19.69
C PRO A 379 5.02 2.88 19.72
N GLU A 380 6.23 3.38 19.98
CA GLU A 380 6.54 4.82 20.05
C GLU A 380 7.06 5.36 18.71
N THR A 381 7.28 4.49 17.72
CA THR A 381 7.77 4.90 16.39
C THR A 381 6.78 5.84 15.73
N THR A 382 7.27 6.98 15.29
CA THR A 382 6.46 7.99 14.59
C THR A 382 6.72 8.00 13.08
N VAL A 383 5.80 8.58 12.33
CA VAL A 383 5.99 8.84 10.89
C VAL A 383 7.25 9.67 10.65
N SER A 384 7.53 10.63 11.54
CA SER A 384 8.75 11.47 11.45
C SER A 384 10.04 10.70 11.66
N ASP A 385 10.04 9.66 12.50
CA ASP A 385 11.23 8.83 12.70
C ASP A 385 11.56 7.99 11.47
N MET A 386 10.55 7.60 10.69
CA MET A 386 10.74 6.85 9.46
C MET A 386 11.06 7.75 8.26
N PHE A 387 10.27 8.80 8.05
CA PHE A 387 10.39 9.64 6.86
C PHE A 387 11.34 10.83 7.04
N GLY A 388 11.45 11.37 8.24
CA GLY A 388 12.30 12.51 8.55
C GLY A 388 11.60 13.60 9.33
N LYS A 389 12.38 14.54 9.82
CA LYS A 389 11.92 15.64 10.65
C LYS A 389 12.79 16.87 10.49
N PHE A 390 12.24 18.03 10.84
CA PHE A 390 13.05 19.23 10.99
C PHE A 390 13.89 19.14 12.26
N THR A 391 15.18 19.40 12.11
CA THR A 391 16.16 19.47 13.21
C THR A 391 16.82 20.84 13.22
N PRO A 392 17.25 21.35 14.38
CA PRO A 392 18.04 22.57 14.43
C PRO A 392 19.30 22.45 13.56
N LYS A 393 19.60 23.51 12.78
CA LYS A 393 20.81 23.59 11.97
C LYS A 393 21.97 24.08 12.87
N GLY A 394 23.05 23.34 12.92
CA GLY A 394 24.27 23.71 13.65
C GLY A 394 24.68 22.70 14.71
N ASP A 395 25.91 22.86 15.20
CA ASP A 395 26.47 22.06 16.30
C ASP A 395 25.83 22.45 17.64
N ALA A 396 25.89 21.53 18.62
CA ALA A 396 25.29 21.70 19.93
C ALA A 396 25.68 22.98 20.68
N SER A 397 26.77 23.65 20.25
CA SER A 397 27.26 24.92 20.79
C SER A 397 26.54 26.17 20.20
N ASN A 398 25.76 26.04 19.13
CA ASN A 398 25.14 27.16 18.40
C ASN A 398 23.60 27.04 18.26
N PHE A 399 22.93 26.52 19.29
CA PHE A 399 21.45 26.37 19.32
C PHE A 399 20.66 27.71 19.27
N SER A 400 21.35 28.85 19.26
CA SER A 400 20.71 30.17 19.31
C SER A 400 20.21 30.69 17.96
N SER A 401 20.49 29.99 16.84
CA SER A 401 20.15 30.51 15.50
C SER A 401 18.69 30.32 15.06
N GLY A 402 17.90 29.49 15.74
CA GLY A 402 16.48 29.27 15.39
C GLY A 402 16.23 28.67 13.99
N ILE A 403 17.28 28.38 13.23
CA ILE A 403 17.19 27.81 11.87
C ILE A 403 17.02 26.31 11.97
N THR A 404 16.03 25.77 11.28
CA THR A 404 15.81 24.33 11.17
C THR A 404 16.09 23.84 9.76
N GLU A 405 16.64 22.63 9.63
CA GLU A 405 16.80 21.95 8.36
C GLU A 405 16.02 20.63 8.35
N TRP A 406 15.54 20.24 7.19
CA TRP A 406 14.93 18.92 7.04
C TRP A 406 15.99 17.84 6.99
N ARG A 407 15.89 16.86 7.89
CA ARG A 407 16.74 15.67 7.89
C ARG A 407 15.90 14.45 7.47
N ASN A 408 16.31 13.85 6.36
CA ASN A 408 15.65 12.63 5.87
C ASN A 408 15.79 11.49 6.88
N GLY A 409 14.67 10.83 7.14
CA GLY A 409 14.66 9.59 7.91
C GLY A 409 15.14 8.38 7.11
N PRO A 410 15.35 7.23 7.77
CA PRO A 410 15.89 6.03 7.16
C PRO A 410 15.06 5.56 5.94
N LEU A 411 13.74 5.63 6.02
CA LEU A 411 12.88 5.24 4.90
C LEU A 411 13.01 6.17 3.70
N THR A 412 13.06 7.48 3.91
CA THR A 412 13.26 8.44 2.82
C THR A 412 14.62 8.25 2.14
N LEU A 413 15.65 7.91 2.90
CA LEU A 413 16.98 7.61 2.34
C LEU A 413 16.93 6.36 1.46
N THR A 414 16.24 5.29 1.88
CA THR A 414 16.07 4.09 1.04
C THR A 414 15.26 4.37 -0.22
N ILE A 415 14.18 5.15 -0.11
CA ILE A 415 13.35 5.56 -1.25
C ILE A 415 14.19 6.30 -2.30
N LYS A 416 14.98 7.28 -1.87
CA LYS A 416 15.78 8.13 -2.79
C LYS A 416 16.96 7.39 -3.39
N ASN A 417 17.64 6.57 -2.61
CA ASN A 417 18.92 6.00 -2.98
C ASN A 417 18.81 4.58 -3.56
N GLY A 418 17.68 3.90 -3.38
CA GLY A 418 17.45 2.56 -3.93
C GLY A 418 18.31 1.48 -3.27
N TYR A 419 18.56 1.58 -1.99
CA TYR A 419 19.06 0.47 -1.20
C TYR A 419 17.96 -0.10 -0.32
N SER A 420 18.15 -1.30 0.21
CA SER A 420 17.19 -1.92 1.10
C SER A 420 17.55 -1.65 2.56
N GLY A 421 16.55 -1.41 3.40
CA GLY A 421 16.70 -1.40 4.85
C GLY A 421 15.75 -2.43 5.45
N VAL A 422 16.04 -2.91 6.64
CA VAL A 422 15.17 -3.81 7.39
C VAL A 422 14.39 -3.02 8.43
N PHE A 423 13.07 -3.12 8.36
CA PHE A 423 12.14 -2.58 9.35
C PHE A 423 11.68 -3.74 10.24
N ASP A 424 12.39 -3.89 11.35
CA ASP A 424 12.23 -5.03 12.26
C ASP A 424 11.01 -4.85 13.16
N ASN A 425 10.22 -5.91 13.32
CA ASN A 425 9.01 -5.92 14.15
C ASN A 425 7.93 -4.92 13.71
N ILE A 426 7.62 -4.86 12.42
CA ILE A 426 6.67 -3.88 11.86
C ILE A 426 5.27 -3.92 12.50
N SER A 427 4.86 -5.04 13.07
CA SER A 427 3.58 -5.23 13.78
C SER A 427 3.44 -4.41 15.08
N TYR A 428 4.53 -3.87 15.60
CA TYR A 428 4.49 -2.95 16.74
C TYR A 428 4.30 -1.49 16.33
N ALA A 429 4.39 -1.19 15.04
CA ALA A 429 4.17 0.18 14.58
C ALA A 429 2.75 0.65 14.90
N PRO A 430 2.58 1.91 15.33
CA PRO A 430 1.27 2.53 15.41
C PRO A 430 0.51 2.49 14.07
N ALA A 431 -0.81 2.44 14.10
CA ALA A 431 -1.65 2.36 12.90
C ALA A 431 -1.31 3.47 11.89
N LYS A 432 -1.09 4.69 12.33
CA LYS A 432 -0.70 5.83 11.49
C LYS A 432 0.59 5.58 10.69
N VAL A 433 1.56 4.92 11.30
CA VAL A 433 2.83 4.56 10.62
C VAL A 433 2.56 3.51 9.55
N ILE A 434 1.82 2.44 9.89
CA ILE A 434 1.45 1.38 8.94
C ILE A 434 0.69 1.96 7.74
N GLU A 435 -0.25 2.86 8.00
CA GLU A 435 -1.10 3.45 6.97
C GLU A 435 -0.33 4.41 6.08
N SER A 436 0.62 5.18 6.63
CA SER A 436 1.51 6.04 5.84
C SER A 436 2.37 5.28 4.82
N LEU A 437 2.62 3.98 5.06
CA LEU A 437 3.35 3.11 4.15
C LEU A 437 2.49 2.60 2.99
N ASN A 438 1.18 2.57 3.13
CA ASN A 438 0.29 1.93 2.15
C ASN A 438 0.45 2.48 0.72
N ALA A 439 0.49 3.80 0.56
CA ALA A 439 0.68 4.43 -0.75
C ALA A 439 2.08 4.18 -1.32
N LEU A 440 3.11 4.15 -0.46
CA LEU A 440 4.49 3.87 -0.86
C LEU A 440 4.65 2.44 -1.38
N LEU A 441 3.96 1.49 -0.75
CA LEU A 441 4.09 0.06 -1.03
C LEU A 441 3.10 -0.45 -2.11
N ASP A 442 2.27 0.42 -2.67
CA ASP A 442 1.40 0.08 -3.79
C ASP A 442 2.23 -0.24 -5.05
N PRO A 443 1.75 -1.14 -5.93
CA PRO A 443 2.41 -1.42 -7.21
C PRO A 443 2.62 -0.16 -8.04
N LYS A 444 3.73 -0.09 -8.77
CA LYS A 444 4.13 1.03 -9.63
C LYS A 444 3.78 0.72 -11.08
N ASP A 445 2.63 1.19 -11.54
CA ASP A 445 2.14 0.92 -12.89
C ASP A 445 2.39 2.07 -13.86
N THR A 446 2.51 3.29 -13.35
CA THR A 446 2.71 4.51 -14.13
C THR A 446 3.92 5.29 -13.63
N GLU A 447 4.41 6.23 -14.45
CA GLU A 447 5.53 7.10 -14.03
C GLU A 447 5.21 7.93 -12.78
N GLU A 448 3.93 8.30 -12.61
CA GLU A 448 3.44 9.06 -11.48
C GLU A 448 3.49 8.24 -10.17
N ASP A 449 3.33 6.93 -10.25
CA ASP A 449 3.41 6.03 -9.10
C ASP A 449 4.84 5.92 -8.52
N TYR A 450 5.87 6.35 -9.28
CA TYR A 450 7.24 6.45 -8.79
C TYR A 450 7.52 7.74 -8.01
N TYR A 451 6.48 8.48 -7.64
CA TYR A 451 6.61 9.63 -6.75
C TYR A 451 5.80 9.40 -5.47
N PHE A 452 6.41 9.73 -4.35
CA PHE A 452 5.79 9.64 -3.03
C PHE A 452 5.79 11.01 -2.36
N GLU A 453 4.66 11.39 -1.77
CA GLU A 453 4.53 12.65 -1.07
C GLU A 453 4.79 12.48 0.42
N ILE A 454 5.69 13.30 0.96
CA ILE A 454 5.99 13.41 2.38
C ILE A 454 5.48 14.78 2.85
N PRO A 455 4.23 14.88 3.33
CA PRO A 455 3.62 16.17 3.66
C PRO A 455 4.37 16.96 4.73
N GLN A 456 5.14 16.26 5.57
CA GLN A 456 5.97 16.87 6.61
C GLN A 456 7.20 17.58 6.04
N ASN A 457 7.69 17.17 4.88
CA ASN A 457 8.83 17.76 4.21
C ASN A 457 8.38 18.96 3.36
N THR A 458 8.42 20.14 3.92
CA THR A 458 8.02 21.36 3.20
C THR A 458 9.07 21.87 2.22
N VAL A 459 10.29 21.33 2.26
CA VAL A 459 11.39 21.68 1.35
C VAL A 459 11.29 20.85 0.07
N GLU A 460 11.11 19.54 0.21
CA GLU A 460 10.98 18.61 -0.90
C GLU A 460 9.83 17.64 -0.58
N PRO A 461 8.56 18.10 -0.72
CA PRO A 461 7.42 17.29 -0.33
C PRO A 461 7.21 16.06 -1.22
N ARG A 462 7.73 16.10 -2.45
CA ARG A 462 7.56 15.04 -3.45
C ARG A 462 8.90 14.37 -3.75
N VAL A 463 9.03 13.12 -3.36
CA VAL A 463 10.26 12.33 -3.47
C VAL A 463 10.11 11.28 -4.56
N LYS A 464 11.09 11.19 -5.47
CA LYS A 464 11.12 10.14 -6.49
C LYS A 464 11.58 8.82 -5.87
N ILE A 465 10.79 7.76 -6.10
CA ILE A 465 11.11 6.40 -5.66
C ILE A 465 12.14 5.80 -6.64
N HIS A 466 13.27 5.38 -6.11
CA HIS A 466 14.30 4.73 -6.90
C HIS A 466 13.82 3.34 -7.36
N LYS A 467 14.15 2.96 -8.60
CA LYS A 467 13.74 1.66 -9.18
C LYS A 467 14.21 0.44 -8.39
N ASP A 468 15.33 0.53 -7.70
CA ASP A 468 15.88 -0.57 -6.90
C ASP A 468 15.35 -0.60 -5.46
N PHE A 469 14.46 0.33 -5.09
CA PHE A 469 13.86 0.39 -3.76
C PHE A 469 13.16 -0.93 -3.40
N LEU A 470 13.55 -1.51 -2.28
CA LEU A 470 12.93 -2.70 -1.72
C LEU A 470 12.65 -2.48 -0.23
N PHE A 471 11.40 -2.59 0.17
CA PHE A 471 11.03 -2.56 1.58
C PHE A 471 11.06 -3.98 2.13
N VAL A 472 11.90 -4.21 3.13
CA VAL A 472 11.99 -5.51 3.83
C VAL A 472 11.53 -5.30 5.27
N ALA A 473 10.52 -6.03 5.69
CA ALA A 473 9.99 -5.98 7.04
C ALA A 473 10.01 -7.35 7.70
N THR A 474 9.99 -7.34 9.02
CA THR A 474 9.83 -8.57 9.81
C THR A 474 8.62 -8.49 10.73
N CYS A 475 8.08 -9.64 11.07
CA CYS A 475 6.99 -9.76 12.01
C CYS A 475 7.06 -11.12 12.70
N SER A 476 6.74 -11.19 14.00
CA SER A 476 6.54 -12.49 14.65
C SER A 476 5.20 -13.09 14.22
N LEU A 477 5.13 -14.42 14.16
CA LEU A 477 3.92 -15.12 13.74
C LEU A 477 2.72 -14.81 14.66
N SER A 478 2.98 -14.67 15.97
CA SER A 478 1.98 -14.32 16.98
C SER A 478 1.39 -12.92 16.81
N GLN A 479 2.12 -12.01 16.18
CA GLN A 479 1.74 -10.61 15.99
C GLN A 479 1.18 -10.32 14.59
N MET A 480 1.23 -11.27 13.68
CA MET A 480 0.79 -11.09 12.29
C MET A 480 -0.69 -10.69 12.18
N GLU A 481 -1.51 -11.12 13.14
CA GLU A 481 -2.94 -10.78 13.20
C GLU A 481 -3.21 -9.30 13.47
N LYS A 482 -2.24 -8.56 13.98
CA LYS A 482 -2.34 -7.11 14.18
C LYS A 482 -2.21 -6.33 12.87
N LEU A 483 -1.61 -6.93 11.84
CA LEU A 483 -1.46 -6.30 10.54
C LEU A 483 -2.72 -6.46 9.70
N SER A 484 -3.21 -5.35 9.16
CA SER A 484 -4.42 -5.38 8.35
C SER A 484 -4.21 -6.18 7.06
N PRO A 485 -5.24 -6.88 6.55
CA PRO A 485 -5.16 -7.53 5.24
C PRO A 485 -4.75 -6.57 4.11
N ALA A 486 -5.16 -5.32 4.20
CA ALA A 486 -4.78 -4.28 3.25
C ALA A 486 -3.26 -4.04 3.22
N PHE A 487 -2.61 -4.03 4.38
CA PHE A 487 -1.16 -3.91 4.49
C PHE A 487 -0.44 -5.17 4.00
N LEU A 488 -0.88 -6.34 4.46
CA LEU A 488 -0.29 -7.63 4.09
C LEU A 488 -0.29 -7.91 2.58
N ASN A 489 -1.32 -7.43 1.86
CA ASN A 489 -1.45 -7.60 0.42
C ASN A 489 -0.41 -6.85 -0.42
N ARG A 490 0.35 -5.96 0.18
CA ARG A 490 1.42 -5.22 -0.47
C ARG A 490 2.76 -5.96 -0.45
N PHE A 491 2.81 -7.06 0.31
CA PHE A 491 4.01 -7.87 0.48
C PHE A 491 3.89 -9.24 -0.15
N THR A 492 5.01 -9.80 -0.51
CA THR A 492 5.18 -11.24 -0.53
C THR A 492 5.54 -11.64 0.90
N VAL A 493 4.57 -12.27 1.57
CA VAL A 493 4.74 -12.73 2.94
C VAL A 493 5.46 -14.08 2.88
N ILE A 494 6.61 -14.19 3.51
CA ILE A 494 7.40 -15.43 3.53
C ILE A 494 7.46 -15.95 4.96
N ASN A 495 6.82 -17.08 5.20
CA ASN A 495 6.92 -17.79 6.46
C ASN A 495 8.25 -18.53 6.54
N LEU A 496 9.09 -18.11 7.47
CA LEU A 496 10.30 -18.81 7.83
C LEU A 496 9.93 -20.05 8.65
N GLU A 497 10.21 -21.22 8.10
CA GLU A 497 10.02 -22.50 8.80
C GLU A 497 11.04 -22.60 9.94
N ASP A 498 10.68 -23.37 10.99
CA ASP A 498 11.64 -23.67 12.04
C ASP A 498 12.88 -24.31 11.43
N GLN A 499 14.05 -23.90 11.87
CA GLN A 499 15.34 -24.27 11.25
C GLN A 499 15.57 -25.78 11.16
N LEU A 500 14.87 -26.55 11.99
CA LEU A 500 14.98 -28.00 12.08
C LEU A 500 13.85 -28.73 11.35
N GLU A 501 12.81 -28.04 10.89
CA GLU A 501 11.67 -28.69 10.21
C GLU A 501 12.06 -29.03 8.77
N GLY A 502 12.28 -30.35 8.53
CA GLY A 502 12.69 -30.88 7.22
C GLY A 502 14.20 -30.98 7.00
N ALA A 503 15.00 -30.65 8.01
CA ALA A 503 16.45 -30.87 7.97
C ALA A 503 16.79 -32.36 8.10
N THR A 504 17.83 -32.81 7.43
CA THR A 504 18.42 -34.13 7.66
C THR A 504 19.16 -34.09 8.99
N GLU A 505 19.31 -35.25 9.64
CA GLU A 505 20.05 -35.40 10.93
C GLU A 505 21.48 -34.82 10.87
N LYS A 506 22.07 -34.81 9.67
CA LYS A 506 23.39 -34.22 9.44
C LYS A 506 23.34 -32.70 9.43
N GLU A 507 22.32 -32.09 8.81
CA GLU A 507 22.11 -30.64 8.77
C GLU A 507 21.73 -30.09 10.15
N GLU A 508 20.97 -30.85 10.95
CA GLU A 508 20.70 -30.53 12.36
C GLU A 508 21.97 -30.44 13.18
N LYS A 509 22.84 -31.45 13.09
CA LYS A 509 24.11 -31.49 13.80
C LYS A 509 25.06 -30.36 13.40
N GLU A 510 25.09 -30.01 12.11
CA GLU A 510 25.89 -28.88 11.61
C GLU A 510 25.34 -27.53 12.09
N ALA A 511 24.01 -27.33 12.08
CA ALA A 511 23.38 -26.11 12.58
C ALA A 511 23.63 -25.90 14.08
N ILE A 512 23.45 -26.96 14.89
CA ILE A 512 23.71 -26.92 16.35
C ILE A 512 25.20 -26.61 16.64
N ARG A 513 26.12 -27.24 15.90
CA ARG A 513 27.55 -26.99 16.03
C ARG A 513 27.92 -25.53 15.76
N HIS A 514 27.32 -24.94 14.71
CA HIS A 514 27.56 -23.55 14.36
C HIS A 514 26.99 -22.54 15.38
N ILE A 515 25.83 -22.86 16.00
CA ILE A 515 25.25 -22.04 17.07
C ILE A 515 26.17 -22.06 18.29
N ILE A 516 26.74 -23.21 18.63
CA ILE A 516 27.67 -23.37 19.78
C ILE A 516 29.00 -22.64 19.51
N GLU A 517 29.49 -22.65 18.25
CA GLU A 517 30.77 -22.01 17.90
C GLU A 517 30.67 -20.50 17.68
N SER A 518 29.44 -19.95 17.49
CA SER A 518 29.20 -18.52 17.26
C SER A 518 28.70 -17.75 18.48
N GLY A 519 28.37 -18.42 19.59
CA GLY A 519 28.02 -17.83 20.90
C GLY A 519 29.23 -17.77 21.83
#